data_26f7808556703780d19c696704fc6aef
#
_entry.id   26f7808556703780d19c696704fc6aef
#
_cell.length_a   1.000
_cell.length_b   1.000
_cell.length_c   1.000
_cell.angle_alpha   90.00
_cell.angle_beta   90.00
_cell.angle_gamma   90.00
#
_symmetry.space_group_name_H-M   'P 1'
#
loop_
_entity.id
_entity.type
_entity.pdbx_description
1 polymer ?
#
loop_
_entity_poly.entity_id
_entity_poly.type
_entity_poly.pdbx_seq_one_letter_code
_entity_poly.pdbx_strand_id
1 'polypeptide(L)'
;MTASDQIIGMDDMDADPIDLNSVYQDSDVESAIALLDEELVGLAPVKSRVSEIASLLVVEKLRNQVGLQAQPPSLHMSFTGNPGTGKTTVALRMADILKKLDYVRKGHLVACTRDDLVGEFIGHTAPKTREMIKKAMGGVLFIDEAYFLYRPENERDYGKEAIEILLQAMEDHRDDFVVILAGYEKEMGKFFGANPGMASRVAHHIDFPDYDDEELVQIADRMLVTMQYQLSEGAKTALSEYISLRRQRPNFSNARSIRNALDRCRLRQAKRLFDGRKESITRDDLATIKEEDLRASRVFFGGVDQNEGNQNDT
;
A
#
# COMPACT_ATOMS: atom_id res chain seq x y z
N MET A 1 -48.14 -6.41 21.90
CA MET A 1 -47.24 -5.26 21.86
C MET A 1 -46.43 -5.43 20.61
N THR A 2 -46.80 -4.79 19.57
CA THR A 2 -46.26 -4.93 18.21
C THR A 2 -45.12 -3.94 17.98
N ALA A 3 -44.08 -4.38 17.27
CA ALA A 3 -42.81 -3.70 17.02
C ALA A 3 -42.93 -2.39 16.16
N SER A 4 -44.01 -1.63 16.29
CA SER A 4 -44.31 -0.48 15.43
C SER A 4 -44.27 0.88 16.12
N ASP A 5 -43.89 0.97 17.41
CA ASP A 5 -43.99 2.21 18.19
C ASP A 5 -42.64 2.84 18.58
N GLN A 6 -41.58 2.67 17.81
CA GLN A 6 -40.32 3.42 18.00
C GLN A 6 -39.87 4.10 16.68
N ILE A 7 -40.77 4.76 16.00
CA ILE A 7 -40.37 5.85 15.09
C ILE A 7 -40.36 7.11 15.97
N ILE A 8 -39.15 7.43 16.49
CA ILE A 8 -38.90 8.70 17.19
C ILE A 8 -39.32 9.83 16.26
N GLY A 9 -40.21 10.69 16.77
CA GLY A 9 -40.77 11.80 16.01
C GLY A 9 -39.66 12.70 15.45
N MET A 10 -39.76 12.94 14.14
CA MET A 10 -38.88 13.84 13.38
C MET A 10 -39.28 15.32 13.53
N ASP A 11 -39.98 15.71 14.60
CA ASP A 11 -40.64 17.02 14.73
C ASP A 11 -39.88 18.06 15.58
N ASP A 12 -38.60 17.84 15.96
CA ASP A 12 -37.80 18.85 16.70
C ASP A 12 -36.35 18.95 16.14
N MET A 13 -36.20 19.11 14.82
CA MET A 13 -34.90 19.35 14.22
C MET A 13 -34.80 20.74 13.58
N ASP A 14 -35.05 21.81 14.34
CA ASP A 14 -34.44 23.13 14.09
C ASP A 14 -32.99 23.11 14.64
N ALA A 15 -32.18 22.20 14.14
CA ALA A 15 -30.76 22.23 14.41
C ALA A 15 -30.12 23.28 13.48
N ASP A 16 -29.32 24.18 14.05
CA ASP A 16 -28.50 25.11 13.28
C ASP A 16 -27.76 24.38 12.14
N PRO A 17 -27.67 24.98 10.96
CA PRO A 17 -27.00 24.34 9.83
C PRO A 17 -25.56 23.97 10.23
N ILE A 18 -25.22 22.69 10.07
CA ILE A 18 -23.89 22.17 10.40
C ILE A 18 -22.95 22.54 9.26
N ASP A 19 -21.85 23.21 9.58
CA ASP A 19 -20.83 23.51 8.60
C ASP A 19 -19.91 22.30 8.38
N LEU A 20 -20.17 21.55 7.30
CA LEU A 20 -19.34 20.43 6.87
C LEU A 20 -17.87 20.84 6.67
N ASN A 21 -17.64 22.08 6.16
CA ASN A 21 -16.28 22.56 5.87
C ASN A 21 -15.49 22.77 7.16
N SER A 22 -16.12 23.22 8.24
CA SER A 22 -15.40 23.40 9.51
C SER A 22 -14.88 22.07 10.04
N VAL A 23 -15.69 21.02 10.04
CA VAL A 23 -15.26 19.68 10.51
C VAL A 23 -14.20 19.05 9.60
N TYR A 24 -14.30 19.28 8.30
CA TYR A 24 -13.31 18.81 7.34
C TYR A 24 -11.96 19.52 7.55
N GLN A 25 -11.96 20.83 7.75
CA GLN A 25 -10.75 21.63 8.03
C GLN A 25 -10.17 21.31 9.41
N ASP A 26 -10.99 21.22 10.44
CA ASP A 26 -10.54 20.92 11.81
C ASP A 26 -9.90 19.52 11.92
N SER A 27 -10.30 18.59 11.07
CA SER A 27 -9.73 17.23 11.06
C SER A 27 -8.36 17.13 10.40
N ASP A 28 -7.91 18.17 9.67
CA ASP A 28 -6.65 18.16 8.88
C ASP A 28 -6.55 16.97 7.88
N VAL A 29 -7.69 16.38 7.50
CA VAL A 29 -7.76 15.27 6.54
C VAL A 29 -7.35 15.70 5.15
N GLU A 30 -7.65 16.95 4.78
CA GLU A 30 -7.27 17.53 3.50
C GLU A 30 -5.75 17.44 3.28
N SER A 31 -4.96 17.73 4.30
CA SER A 31 -3.49 17.62 4.21
C SER A 31 -3.02 16.17 3.98
N ALA A 32 -3.70 15.18 4.57
CA ALA A 32 -3.35 13.77 4.36
C ALA A 32 -3.70 13.29 2.94
N ILE A 33 -4.82 13.77 2.39
CA ILE A 33 -5.22 13.49 1.00
C ILE A 33 -4.28 14.20 0.02
N ALA A 34 -3.91 15.45 0.30
CA ALA A 34 -2.94 16.19 -0.52
C ALA A 34 -1.56 15.51 -0.56
N LEU A 35 -1.09 14.99 0.58
CA LEU A 35 0.14 14.20 0.65
C LEU A 35 0.06 12.91 -0.18
N LEU A 36 -1.11 12.28 -0.25
CA LEU A 36 -1.30 11.11 -1.12
C LEU A 36 -1.11 11.49 -2.61
N ASP A 37 -1.62 12.67 -3.01
CA ASP A 37 -1.47 13.17 -4.37
C ASP A 37 -0.02 13.58 -4.68
N GLU A 38 0.66 14.15 -3.71
CA GLU A 38 2.05 14.54 -3.84
C GLU A 38 3.00 13.34 -3.91
N GLU A 39 2.78 12.29 -3.12
CA GLU A 39 3.68 11.14 -3.02
C GLU A 39 3.47 10.10 -4.12
N LEU A 40 2.24 9.96 -4.60
CA LEU A 40 1.89 8.94 -5.58
C LEU A 40 1.67 9.56 -6.97
N VAL A 41 2.36 9.00 -7.94
CA VAL A 41 2.08 9.26 -9.36
C VAL A 41 0.86 8.44 -9.77
N GLY A 42 -0.01 9.00 -10.60
CA GLY A 42 -1.16 8.28 -11.16
C GLY A 42 -2.10 7.75 -10.09
N LEU A 43 -2.53 6.49 -10.24
CA LEU A 43 -3.42 5.78 -9.32
C LEU A 43 -4.74 6.51 -9.03
N ALA A 44 -5.30 7.21 -10.01
CA ALA A 44 -6.54 7.99 -9.84
C ALA A 44 -7.70 7.16 -9.24
N PRO A 45 -7.95 5.90 -9.63
CA PRO A 45 -9.00 5.08 -9.00
C PRO A 45 -8.75 4.81 -7.52
N VAL A 46 -7.48 4.57 -7.12
CA VAL A 46 -7.10 4.34 -5.72
C VAL A 46 -7.31 5.60 -4.90
N LYS A 47 -6.86 6.75 -5.40
CA LYS A 47 -7.01 8.05 -4.74
C LYS A 47 -8.47 8.43 -4.58
N SER A 48 -9.30 8.22 -5.61
CA SER A 48 -10.75 8.42 -5.54
C SER A 48 -11.36 7.56 -4.44
N ARG A 49 -10.98 6.28 -4.36
CA ARG A 49 -11.52 5.37 -3.34
C ARG A 49 -11.10 5.76 -1.92
N VAL A 50 -9.86 6.20 -1.72
CA VAL A 50 -9.39 6.73 -0.44
C VAL A 50 -10.18 7.98 -0.04
N SER A 51 -10.41 8.91 -0.99
CA SER A 51 -11.19 10.12 -0.76
C SER A 51 -12.66 9.83 -0.43
N GLU A 52 -13.27 8.84 -1.10
CA GLU A 52 -14.63 8.38 -0.78
C GLU A 52 -14.73 7.85 0.66
N ILE A 53 -13.78 7.02 1.07
CA ILE A 53 -13.73 6.49 2.44
C ILE A 53 -13.55 7.65 3.44
N ALA A 54 -12.62 8.57 3.20
CA ALA A 54 -12.43 9.73 4.06
C ALA A 54 -13.71 10.57 4.18
N SER A 55 -14.40 10.83 3.08
CA SER A 55 -15.67 11.56 3.06
C SER A 55 -16.77 10.86 3.86
N LEU A 56 -16.90 9.53 3.72
CA LEU A 56 -17.82 8.73 4.52
C LEU A 56 -17.54 8.94 6.02
N LEU A 57 -16.27 8.85 6.43
CA LEU A 57 -15.88 8.96 7.82
C LEU A 57 -16.12 10.35 8.41
N VAL A 58 -15.90 11.41 7.63
CA VAL A 58 -16.25 12.79 8.02
C VAL A 58 -17.77 12.92 8.24
N VAL A 59 -18.58 12.41 7.33
CA VAL A 59 -20.05 12.44 7.47
C VAL A 59 -20.51 11.64 8.68
N GLU A 60 -19.95 10.45 8.93
CA GLU A 60 -20.30 9.66 10.11
C GLU A 60 -19.89 10.36 11.43
N LYS A 61 -18.77 11.06 11.45
CA LYS A 61 -18.36 11.88 12.60
C LYS A 61 -19.37 13.00 12.88
N LEU A 62 -19.85 13.69 11.83
CA LEU A 62 -20.90 14.70 11.95
C LEU A 62 -22.23 14.11 12.46
N ARG A 63 -22.65 12.97 11.91
CA ARG A 63 -23.87 12.27 12.35
C ARG A 63 -23.84 11.97 13.84
N ASN A 64 -22.69 11.49 14.33
CA ASN A 64 -22.49 11.23 15.76
C ASN A 64 -22.57 12.52 16.62
N GLN A 65 -22.03 13.64 16.13
CA GLN A 65 -22.07 14.93 16.83
C GLN A 65 -23.50 15.46 17.04
N VAL A 66 -24.40 15.17 16.10
CA VAL A 66 -25.82 15.57 16.18
C VAL A 66 -26.71 14.50 16.80
N GLY A 67 -26.14 13.48 17.43
CA GLY A 67 -26.92 12.45 18.12
C GLY A 67 -27.54 11.39 17.21
N LEU A 68 -27.24 11.41 15.92
CA LEU A 68 -27.66 10.35 15.00
C LEU A 68 -26.72 9.16 15.22
N GLN A 69 -27.16 8.18 15.98
CA GLN A 69 -26.36 6.97 16.22
C GLN A 69 -26.12 6.21 14.91
N ALA A 70 -24.88 6.16 14.48
CA ALA A 70 -24.43 5.31 13.40
C ALA A 70 -23.65 4.12 13.99
N GLN A 71 -23.84 2.94 13.40
CA GLN A 71 -22.89 1.85 13.70
C GLN A 71 -21.58 2.19 13.01
N PRO A 72 -20.41 2.07 13.70
CA PRO A 72 -19.11 2.30 13.09
C PRO A 72 -18.97 1.45 11.81
N PRO A 73 -18.59 2.04 10.67
CA PRO A 73 -18.39 1.27 9.46
C PRO A 73 -17.24 0.28 9.63
N SER A 74 -17.30 -0.88 8.99
CA SER A 74 -16.15 -1.75 8.90
C SER A 74 -15.08 -1.08 8.04
N LEU A 75 -13.89 -0.87 8.59
CA LEU A 75 -12.77 -0.19 7.93
C LEU A 75 -11.67 -1.17 7.47
N HIS A 76 -11.91 -2.47 7.60
CA HIS A 76 -10.97 -3.45 7.09
C HIS A 76 -10.98 -3.45 5.56
N MET A 77 -9.78 -3.56 4.97
CA MET A 77 -9.58 -3.35 3.54
C MET A 77 -8.81 -4.49 2.90
N SER A 78 -9.01 -4.66 1.60
CA SER A 78 -8.20 -5.49 0.73
C SER A 78 -7.55 -4.63 -0.35
N PHE A 79 -6.23 -4.72 -0.49
CA PHE A 79 -5.43 -4.05 -1.51
C PHE A 79 -4.90 -5.08 -2.50
N THR A 80 -5.46 -5.09 -3.70
CA THR A 80 -5.09 -6.04 -4.75
C THR A 80 -4.30 -5.37 -5.86
N GLY A 81 -3.35 -6.10 -6.44
CA GLY A 81 -2.53 -5.61 -7.55
C GLY A 81 -1.10 -6.14 -7.54
N ASN A 82 -0.38 -5.88 -8.61
CA ASN A 82 0.99 -6.33 -8.83
C ASN A 82 2.00 -5.68 -7.87
N PRO A 83 3.21 -6.24 -7.70
CA PRO A 83 4.24 -5.66 -6.86
C PRO A 83 4.67 -4.27 -7.35
N GLY A 84 5.01 -3.38 -6.41
CA GLY A 84 5.51 -2.06 -6.73
C GLY A 84 4.46 -1.07 -7.23
N THR A 85 3.17 -1.34 -7.03
CA THR A 85 2.05 -0.44 -7.38
C THR A 85 1.68 0.56 -6.28
N GLY A 86 2.41 0.57 -5.14
CA GLY A 86 2.19 1.58 -4.09
C GLY A 86 1.30 1.14 -2.93
N LYS A 87 0.87 -0.12 -2.83
CA LYS A 87 -0.03 -0.63 -1.77
C LYS A 87 0.40 -0.24 -0.36
N THR A 88 1.66 -0.47 0.00
CA THR A 88 2.18 -0.13 1.34
C THR A 88 2.19 1.38 1.61
N THR A 89 2.48 2.19 0.60
CA THR A 89 2.46 3.66 0.72
C THR A 89 1.05 4.15 0.98
N VAL A 90 0.05 3.65 0.23
CA VAL A 90 -1.36 3.99 0.45
C VAL A 90 -1.84 3.51 1.83
N ALA A 91 -1.42 2.31 2.27
CA ALA A 91 -1.76 1.81 3.60
C ALA A 91 -1.23 2.73 4.73
N LEU A 92 -0.02 3.27 4.57
CA LEU A 92 0.56 4.24 5.51
C LEU A 92 -0.26 5.53 5.55
N ARG A 93 -0.67 6.05 4.38
CA ARG A 93 -1.50 7.27 4.30
C ARG A 93 -2.91 7.03 4.83
N MET A 94 -3.47 5.84 4.59
CA MET A 94 -4.75 5.46 5.17
C MET A 94 -4.69 5.43 6.70
N ALA A 95 -3.61 4.93 7.29
CA ALA A 95 -3.42 4.95 8.75
C ALA A 95 -3.37 6.39 9.32
N ASP A 96 -2.77 7.34 8.59
CA ASP A 96 -2.75 8.75 8.96
C ASP A 96 -4.14 9.39 8.84
N ILE A 97 -4.87 9.13 7.76
CA ILE A 97 -6.26 9.59 7.57
C ILE A 97 -7.16 9.09 8.70
N LEU A 98 -7.10 7.80 9.02
CA LEU A 98 -7.90 7.20 10.08
C LEU A 98 -7.59 7.81 11.46
N LYS A 99 -6.33 8.16 11.73
CA LYS A 99 -5.93 8.87 12.94
C LYS A 99 -6.49 10.28 12.98
N LYS A 100 -6.38 11.05 11.89
CA LYS A 100 -6.88 12.43 11.81
C LYS A 100 -8.39 12.52 11.98
N LEU A 101 -9.09 11.45 11.61
CA LEU A 101 -10.54 11.32 11.79
C LEU A 101 -10.94 10.66 13.13
N ASP A 102 -9.99 10.36 14.02
CA ASP A 102 -10.19 9.74 15.34
C ASP A 102 -10.75 8.31 15.30
N TYR A 103 -10.63 7.60 14.16
CA TYR A 103 -11.01 6.19 14.05
C TYR A 103 -9.97 5.23 14.60
N VAL A 104 -8.72 5.66 14.73
CA VAL A 104 -7.66 4.92 15.41
C VAL A 104 -6.82 5.88 16.26
N ARG A 105 -6.43 5.48 17.46
CA ARG A 105 -5.80 6.38 18.44
C ARG A 105 -4.38 6.78 18.07
N LYS A 106 -3.59 5.89 17.45
CA LYS A 106 -2.15 6.10 17.17
C LYS A 106 -1.85 6.37 15.70
N GLY A 107 -2.59 5.75 14.78
CA GLY A 107 -2.40 5.91 13.34
C GLY A 107 -1.08 5.35 12.79
N HIS A 108 -0.44 4.44 13.50
CA HIS A 108 0.76 3.77 13.03
C HIS A 108 0.42 2.54 12.19
N LEU A 109 1.33 2.18 11.30
CA LEU A 109 1.24 1.00 10.46
C LEU A 109 2.19 -0.08 10.99
N VAL A 110 1.68 -1.27 11.21
CA VAL A 110 2.48 -2.47 11.46
C VAL A 110 2.39 -3.36 10.23
N ALA A 111 3.47 -3.41 9.47
CA ALA A 111 3.56 -4.30 8.31
C ALA A 111 4.09 -5.67 8.74
N CYS A 112 3.46 -6.72 8.25
CA CYS A 112 3.84 -8.09 8.51
C CYS A 112 3.54 -9.00 7.30
N THR A 113 4.12 -10.18 7.34
CA THR A 113 3.87 -11.28 6.39
C THR A 113 3.33 -12.49 7.15
N ARG A 114 3.07 -13.58 6.42
CA ARG A 114 2.70 -14.86 7.05
C ARG A 114 3.69 -15.27 8.14
N ASP A 115 4.98 -15.11 7.92
CA ASP A 115 6.03 -15.59 8.82
C ASP A 115 6.05 -14.88 10.17
N ASP A 116 5.49 -13.65 10.21
CA ASP A 116 5.30 -12.89 11.46
C ASP A 116 4.07 -13.34 12.26
N LEU A 117 3.11 -14.02 11.62
CA LEU A 117 1.82 -14.42 12.20
C LEU A 117 1.78 -15.92 12.54
N VAL A 118 2.36 -16.74 11.68
CA VAL A 118 2.26 -18.20 11.78
C VAL A 118 3.50 -18.79 12.41
N GLY A 119 3.33 -19.68 13.38
CA GLY A 119 4.41 -20.40 14.04
C GLY A 119 4.86 -21.63 13.26
N GLU A 120 6.08 -22.07 13.51
CA GLU A 120 6.66 -23.29 12.91
C GLU A 120 6.19 -24.56 13.61
N PHE A 121 5.79 -24.46 14.89
CA PHE A 121 5.39 -25.59 15.73
C PHE A 121 4.00 -25.38 16.31
N ILE A 122 3.38 -26.50 16.74
CA ILE A 122 2.10 -26.48 17.44
C ILE A 122 2.15 -25.54 18.64
N GLY A 123 1.13 -24.69 18.78
CA GLY A 123 1.00 -23.72 19.88
C GLY A 123 1.80 -22.42 19.72
N HIS A 124 2.60 -22.26 18.65
CA HIS A 124 3.37 -21.05 18.42
C HIS A 124 2.59 -19.98 17.62
N THR A 125 1.58 -20.35 16.85
CA THR A 125 0.81 -19.43 16.00
C THR A 125 0.01 -18.44 16.83
N ALA A 126 -0.78 -18.91 17.80
CA ALA A 126 -1.63 -18.03 18.59
C ALA A 126 -0.88 -16.92 19.34
N PRO A 127 0.23 -17.19 20.08
CA PRO A 127 1.00 -16.15 20.71
C PRO A 127 1.58 -15.15 19.70
N LYS A 128 2.09 -15.63 18.57
CA LYS A 128 2.71 -14.81 17.51
C LYS A 128 1.70 -13.87 16.87
N THR A 129 0.55 -14.40 16.46
CA THR A 129 -0.54 -13.61 15.89
C THR A 129 -1.05 -12.55 16.86
N ARG A 130 -1.28 -12.92 18.15
CA ARG A 130 -1.74 -11.98 19.18
C ARG A 130 -0.71 -10.89 19.46
N GLU A 131 0.58 -11.19 19.41
CA GLU A 131 1.64 -10.19 19.57
C GLU A 131 1.60 -9.16 18.44
N MET A 132 1.44 -9.59 17.18
CA MET A 132 1.32 -8.67 16.05
C MET A 132 0.06 -7.81 16.11
N ILE A 133 -1.08 -8.40 16.49
CA ILE A 133 -2.31 -7.65 16.75
C ILE A 133 -2.08 -6.61 17.84
N LYS A 134 -1.47 -6.99 18.97
CA LYS A 134 -1.15 -6.08 20.07
C LYS A 134 -0.26 -4.91 19.64
N LYS A 135 0.74 -5.16 18.79
CA LYS A 135 1.59 -4.11 18.21
C LYS A 135 0.78 -3.14 17.35
N ALA A 136 -0.21 -3.62 16.62
CA ALA A 136 -1.03 -2.83 15.70
C ALA A 136 -2.24 -2.14 16.37
N MET A 137 -2.55 -2.46 17.63
CA MET A 137 -3.66 -1.83 18.37
C MET A 137 -3.51 -0.32 18.45
N GLY A 138 -4.57 0.38 18.10
CA GLY A 138 -4.59 1.83 17.93
C GLY A 138 -4.14 2.30 16.55
N GLY A 139 -3.99 1.39 15.59
CA GLY A 139 -3.49 1.67 14.25
C GLY A 139 -3.92 0.63 13.23
N VAL A 140 -3.05 0.37 12.27
CA VAL A 140 -3.32 -0.49 11.11
C VAL A 140 -2.35 -1.67 11.08
N LEU A 141 -2.88 -2.88 10.95
CA LEU A 141 -2.12 -4.08 10.62
C LEU A 141 -2.18 -4.31 9.11
N PHE A 142 -1.05 -4.15 8.45
CA PHE A 142 -0.89 -4.42 7.03
C PHE A 142 -0.27 -5.79 6.82
N ILE A 143 -1.01 -6.72 6.24
CA ILE A 143 -0.56 -8.09 5.97
C ILE A 143 -0.25 -8.19 4.49
N ASP A 144 1.04 -8.22 4.15
CA ASP A 144 1.46 -8.39 2.76
C ASP A 144 1.39 -9.86 2.36
N GLU A 145 1.03 -10.10 1.09
CA GLU A 145 0.81 -11.45 0.54
C GLU A 145 -0.11 -12.31 1.44
N ALA A 146 -1.21 -11.71 1.91
CA ALA A 146 -2.13 -12.29 2.90
C ALA A 146 -2.69 -13.68 2.48
N TYR A 147 -2.75 -13.96 1.18
CA TYR A 147 -3.18 -15.26 0.65
C TYR A 147 -2.29 -16.42 1.12
N PHE A 148 -1.04 -16.17 1.50
CA PHE A 148 -0.19 -17.20 2.08
C PHE A 148 -0.66 -17.69 3.46
N LEU A 149 -1.56 -16.96 4.13
CA LEU A 149 -2.20 -17.45 5.37
C LEU A 149 -3.07 -18.68 5.14
N TYR A 150 -3.46 -18.97 3.90
CA TYR A 150 -4.26 -20.12 3.56
C TYR A 150 -3.52 -21.01 2.54
N ARG A 151 -3.11 -22.21 2.96
CA ARG A 151 -2.42 -23.21 2.14
C ARG A 151 -3.19 -24.52 2.18
N PRO A 152 -4.17 -24.71 1.30
CA PRO A 152 -5.06 -25.89 1.32
C PRO A 152 -4.33 -27.21 1.07
N GLU A 153 -3.19 -27.16 0.38
CA GLU A 153 -2.35 -28.33 0.08
C GLU A 153 -1.57 -28.86 1.30
N ASN A 154 -1.53 -28.12 2.38
CA ASN A 154 -0.82 -28.50 3.61
C ASN A 154 -1.80 -28.70 4.77
N GLU A 155 -2.16 -29.97 5.04
CA GLU A 155 -3.08 -30.33 6.13
C GLU A 155 -2.55 -29.94 7.53
N ARG A 156 -1.24 -29.74 7.68
CA ARG A 156 -0.59 -29.33 8.93
C ARG A 156 -0.32 -27.83 8.97
N ASP A 157 -1.01 -27.06 8.13
CA ASP A 157 -0.82 -25.62 8.09
C ASP A 157 -1.53 -24.91 9.25
N TYR A 158 -0.76 -24.15 10.03
CA TYR A 158 -1.26 -23.37 11.16
C TYR A 158 -1.81 -22.00 10.77
N GLY A 159 -1.89 -21.67 9.50
CA GLY A 159 -2.42 -20.39 9.03
C GLY A 159 -3.90 -20.20 9.32
N LYS A 160 -4.68 -21.29 9.38
CA LYS A 160 -6.10 -21.24 9.77
C LYS A 160 -6.27 -20.69 11.19
N GLU A 161 -5.42 -21.09 12.14
CA GLU A 161 -5.43 -20.57 13.51
C GLU A 161 -5.17 -19.07 13.54
N ALA A 162 -4.22 -18.58 12.72
CA ALA A 162 -3.95 -17.15 12.59
C ALA A 162 -5.17 -16.41 12.01
N ILE A 163 -5.83 -16.95 10.99
CA ILE A 163 -7.04 -16.38 10.38
C ILE A 163 -8.17 -16.26 11.43
N GLU A 164 -8.41 -17.30 12.23
CA GLU A 164 -9.46 -17.31 13.26
C GLU A 164 -9.20 -16.23 14.33
N ILE A 165 -7.95 -16.08 14.77
CA ILE A 165 -7.54 -15.05 15.74
C ILE A 165 -7.69 -13.66 15.15
N LEU A 166 -7.32 -13.46 13.88
CA LEU A 166 -7.50 -12.19 13.18
C LEU A 166 -8.99 -11.84 13.06
N LEU A 167 -9.84 -12.79 12.66
CA LEU A 167 -11.28 -12.59 12.56
C LEU A 167 -11.91 -12.15 13.88
N GLN A 168 -11.49 -12.77 14.99
CA GLN A 168 -11.94 -12.38 16.31
C GLN A 168 -11.48 -10.96 16.66
N ALA A 169 -10.21 -10.63 16.43
CA ALA A 169 -9.68 -9.30 16.72
C ALA A 169 -10.34 -8.20 15.88
N MET A 170 -10.64 -8.48 14.60
CA MET A 170 -11.35 -7.55 13.70
C MET A 170 -12.77 -7.23 14.19
N GLU A 171 -13.42 -8.15 14.86
CA GLU A 171 -14.75 -7.94 15.46
C GLU A 171 -14.68 -7.24 16.81
N ASP A 172 -13.80 -7.74 17.71
CA ASP A 172 -13.72 -7.28 19.09
C ASP A 172 -13.14 -5.87 19.23
N HIS A 173 -12.34 -5.43 18.25
CA HIS A 173 -11.58 -4.17 18.29
C HIS A 173 -11.80 -3.27 17.06
N ARG A 174 -12.94 -3.41 16.37
CA ARG A 174 -13.25 -2.66 15.15
C ARG A 174 -13.18 -1.13 15.29
N ASP A 175 -13.27 -0.62 16.53
CA ASP A 175 -13.25 0.81 16.82
C ASP A 175 -11.83 1.39 17.00
N ASP A 176 -10.79 0.54 17.00
CA ASP A 176 -9.42 0.98 17.26
C ASP A 176 -8.37 0.15 16.51
N PHE A 177 -8.80 -0.76 15.63
CA PHE A 177 -7.92 -1.68 14.93
C PHE A 177 -8.40 -1.94 13.51
N VAL A 178 -7.58 -1.64 12.53
CA VAL A 178 -7.88 -1.85 11.12
C VAL A 178 -6.90 -2.85 10.52
N VAL A 179 -7.42 -3.79 9.76
CA VAL A 179 -6.62 -4.77 8.99
C VAL A 179 -6.68 -4.42 7.52
N ILE A 180 -5.52 -4.34 6.88
CA ILE A 180 -5.38 -4.23 5.43
C ILE A 180 -4.69 -5.50 4.93
N LEU A 181 -5.40 -6.26 4.10
CA LEU A 181 -4.90 -7.49 3.47
C LEU A 181 -4.41 -7.14 2.06
N ALA A 182 -3.13 -7.34 1.78
CA ALA A 182 -2.55 -7.05 0.48
C ALA A 182 -2.12 -8.31 -0.26
N GLY A 183 -2.22 -8.30 -1.58
CA GLY A 183 -1.76 -9.41 -2.40
C GLY A 183 -2.12 -9.29 -3.88
N TYR A 184 -1.81 -10.34 -4.64
CA TYR A 184 -2.22 -10.43 -6.04
C TYR A 184 -3.73 -10.69 -6.16
N GLU A 185 -4.40 -10.01 -7.08
CA GLU A 185 -5.85 -10.09 -7.28
C GLU A 185 -6.37 -11.53 -7.35
N LYS A 186 -5.80 -12.34 -8.23
CA LYS A 186 -6.19 -13.74 -8.43
C LYS A 186 -6.04 -14.59 -7.16
N GLU A 187 -4.94 -14.42 -6.44
CA GLU A 187 -4.66 -15.20 -5.23
C GLU A 187 -5.52 -14.72 -4.04
N MET A 188 -5.76 -13.42 -3.93
CA MET A 188 -6.68 -12.85 -2.95
C MET A 188 -8.13 -13.30 -3.20
N GLY A 189 -8.55 -13.41 -4.47
CA GLY A 189 -9.87 -13.97 -4.82
C GLY A 189 -10.04 -15.41 -4.31
N LYS A 190 -9.02 -16.26 -4.47
CA LYS A 190 -9.02 -17.63 -3.91
C LYS A 190 -9.04 -17.62 -2.38
N PHE A 191 -8.26 -16.74 -1.77
CA PHE A 191 -8.20 -16.58 -0.31
C PHE A 191 -9.56 -16.24 0.28
N PHE A 192 -10.25 -15.25 -0.26
CA PHE A 192 -11.59 -14.84 0.17
C PHE A 192 -12.65 -15.90 -0.10
N GLY A 193 -12.57 -16.59 -1.25
CA GLY A 193 -13.47 -17.70 -1.57
C GLY A 193 -13.36 -18.86 -0.57
N ALA A 194 -12.17 -19.12 -0.06
CA ALA A 194 -11.93 -20.16 0.94
C ALA A 194 -12.23 -19.70 2.39
N ASN A 195 -12.31 -18.40 2.64
CA ASN A 195 -12.49 -17.82 3.97
C ASN A 195 -13.66 -16.80 3.99
N PRO A 196 -14.93 -17.28 3.96
CA PRO A 196 -16.11 -16.39 3.90
C PRO A 196 -16.20 -15.42 5.07
N GLY A 197 -15.72 -15.84 6.27
CA GLY A 197 -15.65 -14.96 7.45
C GLY A 197 -14.73 -13.75 7.24
N MET A 198 -13.65 -13.90 6.50
CA MET A 198 -12.76 -12.81 6.13
C MET A 198 -13.42 -11.91 5.07
N ALA A 199 -14.04 -12.51 4.05
CA ALA A 199 -14.73 -11.78 3.00
C ALA A 199 -15.88 -10.89 3.56
N SER A 200 -16.61 -11.35 4.58
CA SER A 200 -17.72 -10.60 5.18
C SER A 200 -17.26 -9.41 6.05
N ARG A 201 -16.02 -9.41 6.55
CA ARG A 201 -15.48 -8.34 7.40
C ARG A 201 -14.69 -7.30 6.65
N VAL A 202 -14.17 -7.65 5.46
CA VAL A 202 -13.44 -6.72 4.59
C VAL A 202 -14.44 -5.97 3.70
N ALA A 203 -14.76 -4.73 4.09
CA ALA A 203 -15.79 -3.93 3.41
C ALA A 203 -15.25 -3.17 2.18
N HIS A 204 -13.96 -2.86 2.16
CA HIS A 204 -13.37 -2.05 1.10
C HIS A 204 -12.34 -2.85 0.30
N HIS A 205 -12.60 -2.99 -0.99
CA HIS A 205 -11.67 -3.59 -1.95
C HIS A 205 -11.12 -2.46 -2.83
N ILE A 206 -9.79 -2.34 -2.87
CA ILE A 206 -9.07 -1.31 -3.61
C ILE A 206 -8.08 -2.00 -4.54
N ASP A 207 -8.32 -1.84 -5.83
CA ASP A 207 -7.48 -2.43 -6.88
C ASP A 207 -6.42 -1.43 -7.32
N PHE A 208 -5.18 -1.88 -7.34
CA PHE A 208 -4.01 -1.11 -7.72
C PHE A 208 -3.59 -1.50 -9.13
N PRO A 209 -3.94 -0.73 -10.15
CA PRO A 209 -3.52 -1.00 -11.51
C PRO A 209 -2.01 -0.88 -11.69
N ASP A 210 -1.49 -1.52 -12.73
CA ASP A 210 -0.13 -1.28 -13.17
C ASP A 210 0.01 0.14 -13.71
N TYR A 211 1.15 0.76 -13.48
CA TYR A 211 1.48 2.06 -14.04
C TYR A 211 1.68 1.98 -15.56
N ASP A 212 1.31 3.03 -16.26
CA ASP A 212 1.68 3.22 -17.66
C ASP A 212 3.14 3.70 -17.81
N ASP A 213 3.61 3.84 -19.06
CA ASP A 213 4.99 4.22 -19.34
C ASP A 213 5.30 5.65 -18.87
N GLU A 214 4.34 6.58 -19.01
CA GLU A 214 4.50 7.97 -18.61
C GLU A 214 4.54 8.10 -17.09
N GLU A 215 3.67 7.39 -16.38
CA GLU A 215 3.66 7.31 -14.92
C GLU A 215 4.97 6.72 -14.38
N LEU A 216 5.52 5.69 -15.04
CA LEU A 216 6.79 5.09 -14.64
C LEU A 216 7.98 6.03 -14.85
N VAL A 217 7.96 6.86 -15.89
CA VAL A 217 8.95 7.94 -16.09
C VAL A 217 8.85 8.96 -14.96
N GLN A 218 7.64 9.43 -14.62
CA GLN A 218 7.43 10.37 -13.52
C GLN A 218 7.88 9.78 -12.16
N ILE A 219 7.63 8.48 -11.93
CA ILE A 219 8.12 7.78 -10.74
C ILE A 219 9.66 7.76 -10.71
N ALA A 220 10.30 7.50 -11.86
CA ALA A 220 11.76 7.53 -11.96
C ALA A 220 12.31 8.93 -11.63
N ASP A 221 11.71 9.99 -12.17
CA ASP A 221 12.10 11.38 -11.91
C ASP A 221 12.00 11.72 -10.42
N ARG A 222 10.91 11.34 -9.76
CA ARG A 222 10.76 11.54 -8.30
C ARG A 222 11.82 10.78 -7.50
N MET A 223 12.13 9.55 -7.88
CA MET A 223 13.21 8.77 -7.25
C MET A 223 14.56 9.43 -7.43
N LEU A 224 14.86 9.94 -8.62
CA LEU A 224 16.10 10.63 -8.94
C LEU A 224 16.25 11.92 -8.12
N VAL A 225 15.20 12.73 -8.01
CA VAL A 225 15.19 13.94 -7.17
C VAL A 225 15.50 13.58 -5.72
N THR A 226 14.84 12.56 -5.16
CA THR A 226 15.07 12.09 -3.79
C THR A 226 16.52 11.62 -3.57
N MET A 227 17.11 10.97 -4.57
CA MET A 227 18.49 10.50 -4.54
C MET A 227 19.52 11.58 -4.93
N GLN A 228 19.08 12.79 -5.27
CA GLN A 228 19.91 13.89 -5.78
C GLN A 228 20.70 13.52 -7.06
N TYR A 229 20.05 12.78 -7.94
CA TYR A 229 20.57 12.45 -9.26
C TYR A 229 19.75 13.13 -10.36
N GLN A 230 20.35 13.26 -11.52
CA GLN A 230 19.70 13.73 -12.73
C GLN A 230 20.09 12.86 -13.94
N LEU A 231 19.26 12.87 -14.96
CA LEU A 231 19.54 12.18 -16.21
C LEU A 231 20.07 13.17 -17.25
N SER A 232 21.08 12.78 -18.02
CA SER A 232 21.41 13.48 -19.27
C SER A 232 20.25 13.33 -20.27
N GLU A 233 20.17 14.22 -21.28
CA GLU A 233 19.09 14.15 -22.30
C GLU A 233 19.04 12.79 -23.00
N GLY A 234 20.20 12.22 -23.37
CA GLY A 234 20.24 10.86 -23.92
C GLY A 234 19.77 9.79 -22.94
N ALA A 235 20.03 9.96 -21.64
CA ALA A 235 19.57 9.04 -20.60
C ALA A 235 18.05 9.09 -20.39
N LYS A 236 17.41 10.25 -20.55
CA LYS A 236 15.94 10.36 -20.50
C LYS A 236 15.28 9.54 -21.61
N THR A 237 15.78 9.68 -22.83
CA THR A 237 15.30 8.89 -23.98
C THR A 237 15.53 7.40 -23.76
N ALA A 238 16.72 7.02 -23.28
CA ALA A 238 17.05 5.63 -22.99
C ALA A 238 16.20 5.06 -21.83
N LEU A 239 15.79 5.87 -20.86
CA LEU A 239 14.90 5.43 -19.78
C LEU A 239 13.50 5.09 -20.31
N SER A 240 12.91 5.93 -21.16
CA SER A 240 11.60 5.66 -21.76
C SER A 240 11.63 4.38 -22.60
N GLU A 241 12.67 4.19 -23.40
CA GLU A 241 12.88 2.96 -24.19
C GLU A 241 13.06 1.73 -23.26
N TYR A 242 13.85 1.88 -22.19
CA TYR A 242 14.04 0.83 -21.18
C TYR A 242 12.72 0.41 -20.56
N ILE A 243 11.86 1.35 -20.17
CA ILE A 243 10.56 1.09 -19.53
C ILE A 243 9.69 0.25 -20.49
N SER A 244 9.52 0.70 -21.74
CA SER A 244 8.70 0.01 -22.73
C SER A 244 9.19 -1.42 -23.00
N LEU A 245 10.50 -1.62 -23.09
CA LEU A 245 11.10 -2.96 -23.27
C LEU A 245 10.95 -3.82 -22.00
N ARG A 246 11.14 -3.24 -20.81
CA ARG A 246 11.10 -3.98 -19.54
C ARG A 246 9.71 -4.45 -19.18
N ARG A 247 8.67 -3.66 -19.48
CA ARG A 247 7.25 -4.05 -19.26
C ARG A 247 6.86 -5.30 -20.04
N GLN A 248 7.45 -5.54 -21.20
CA GLN A 248 7.17 -6.72 -22.02
C GLN A 248 7.87 -7.99 -21.52
N ARG A 249 8.76 -7.87 -20.52
CA ARG A 249 9.51 -9.00 -19.98
C ARG A 249 8.84 -9.59 -18.72
N PRO A 250 9.05 -10.88 -18.44
CA PRO A 250 8.54 -11.50 -17.24
C PRO A 250 9.08 -10.81 -15.97
N ASN A 251 8.35 -10.97 -14.87
CA ASN A 251 8.68 -10.42 -13.57
C ASN A 251 8.84 -8.89 -13.54
N PHE A 252 8.09 -8.18 -14.39
CA PHE A 252 7.97 -6.74 -14.27
C PHE A 252 7.22 -6.40 -12.97
N SER A 253 7.72 -5.44 -12.21
CA SER A 253 7.22 -5.10 -10.86
C SER A 253 7.09 -3.59 -10.69
N ASN A 254 6.54 -2.91 -11.68
CA ASN A 254 6.22 -1.48 -11.61
C ASN A 254 7.37 -0.61 -11.02
N ALA A 255 7.09 0.25 -10.06
CA ALA A 255 8.07 1.13 -9.42
C ALA A 255 9.28 0.39 -8.82
N ARG A 256 9.13 -0.86 -8.39
CA ARG A 256 10.27 -1.69 -7.92
C ARG A 256 11.25 -1.98 -9.06
N SER A 257 10.75 -2.29 -10.26
CA SER A 257 11.60 -2.48 -11.44
C SER A 257 12.36 -1.21 -11.81
N ILE A 258 11.73 -0.05 -11.70
CA ILE A 258 12.34 1.26 -11.94
C ILE A 258 13.44 1.54 -10.92
N ARG A 259 13.17 1.35 -9.63
CA ARG A 259 14.15 1.50 -8.56
C ARG A 259 15.39 0.65 -8.81
N ASN A 260 15.20 -0.64 -9.11
CA ASN A 260 16.30 -1.56 -9.42
C ASN A 260 17.10 -1.11 -10.65
N ALA A 261 16.44 -0.55 -11.68
CA ALA A 261 17.13 -0.01 -12.85
C ALA A 261 18.01 1.18 -12.47
N LEU A 262 17.49 2.14 -11.71
CA LEU A 262 18.22 3.31 -11.26
C LEU A 262 19.41 2.93 -10.36
N ASP A 263 19.23 1.97 -9.47
CA ASP A 263 20.33 1.48 -8.62
C ASP A 263 21.44 0.85 -9.45
N ARG A 264 21.10 0.08 -10.48
CA ARG A 264 22.10 -0.47 -11.43
C ARG A 264 22.78 0.62 -12.26
N CYS A 265 22.06 1.69 -12.64
CA CYS A 265 22.65 2.83 -13.33
C CYS A 265 23.67 3.57 -12.45
N ARG A 266 23.37 3.75 -11.17
CA ARG A 266 24.28 4.34 -10.20
C ARG A 266 25.57 3.53 -10.03
N LEU A 267 25.46 2.20 -9.99
CA LEU A 267 26.64 1.31 -9.95
C LEU A 267 27.50 1.47 -11.20
N ARG A 268 26.89 1.57 -12.39
CA ARG A 268 27.62 1.74 -13.65
C ARG A 268 28.26 3.12 -13.77
N GLN A 269 27.53 4.18 -13.34
CA GLN A 269 28.07 5.53 -13.24
C GLN A 269 29.31 5.55 -12.32
N ALA A 270 29.19 4.97 -11.12
CA ALA A 270 30.31 4.91 -10.18
C ALA A 270 31.52 4.19 -10.76
N LYS A 271 31.29 3.06 -11.44
CA LYS A 271 32.36 2.32 -12.13
C LYS A 271 32.99 3.17 -13.24
N ARG A 272 32.19 3.82 -14.09
CA ARG A 272 32.67 4.68 -15.18
C ARG A 272 33.53 5.83 -14.66
N LEU A 273 33.10 6.49 -13.57
CA LEU A 273 33.87 7.57 -12.96
C LEU A 273 35.16 7.06 -12.34
N PHE A 274 35.13 5.90 -11.71
CA PHE A 274 36.31 5.30 -11.09
C PHE A 274 37.32 4.80 -12.13
N ASP A 275 36.87 4.13 -13.18
CA ASP A 275 37.73 3.62 -14.27
C ASP A 275 38.33 4.77 -15.10
N GLY A 276 37.57 5.85 -15.29
CA GLY A 276 38.00 7.04 -16.03
C GLY A 276 39.03 7.92 -15.29
N ARG A 277 39.24 7.73 -13.99
CA ARG A 277 40.23 8.37 -13.09
C ARG A 277 40.69 9.78 -13.54
N LYS A 278 39.74 10.67 -13.79
CA LYS A 278 40.05 12.07 -14.07
C LYS A 278 40.69 12.71 -12.84
N GLU A 279 41.69 13.55 -13.04
CA GLU A 279 42.34 14.31 -11.96
C GLU A 279 41.36 15.19 -11.18
N SER A 280 40.23 15.56 -11.79
CA SER A 280 39.14 16.27 -11.13
C SER A 280 37.77 15.76 -11.56
N ILE A 281 36.91 15.45 -10.59
CA ILE A 281 35.50 15.09 -10.79
C ILE A 281 34.66 16.26 -10.31
N THR A 282 33.71 16.71 -11.14
CA THR A 282 32.79 17.80 -10.83
C THR A 282 31.57 17.30 -10.06
N ARG A 283 30.84 18.21 -9.41
CA ARG A 283 29.54 17.88 -8.80
C ARG A 283 28.55 17.35 -9.83
N ASP A 284 28.58 17.89 -11.04
CA ASP A 284 27.71 17.46 -12.13
C ASP A 284 28.03 16.02 -12.58
N ASP A 285 29.32 15.66 -12.68
CA ASP A 285 29.71 14.27 -12.96
C ASP A 285 29.20 13.28 -11.91
N LEU A 286 29.17 13.68 -10.63
CA LEU A 286 28.70 12.85 -9.53
C LEU A 286 27.16 12.72 -9.53
N ALA A 287 26.45 13.75 -9.99
CA ALA A 287 24.98 13.78 -9.95
C ALA A 287 24.36 13.23 -11.24
N THR A 288 25.08 13.15 -12.37
CA THR A 288 24.50 12.87 -13.68
C THR A 288 24.68 11.41 -14.10
N ILE A 289 23.56 10.71 -14.31
CA ILE A 289 23.49 9.41 -14.97
C ILE A 289 23.46 9.65 -16.49
N LYS A 290 24.39 9.04 -17.23
CA LYS A 290 24.49 9.17 -18.67
C LYS A 290 23.75 8.05 -19.42
N GLU A 291 23.52 8.26 -20.70
CA GLU A 291 22.86 7.28 -21.59
C GLU A 291 23.56 5.91 -21.56
N GLU A 292 24.88 5.88 -21.58
CA GLU A 292 25.69 4.66 -21.52
C GLU A 292 25.42 3.82 -20.24
N ASP A 293 25.14 4.49 -19.10
CA ASP A 293 24.84 3.83 -17.81
C ASP A 293 23.49 3.07 -17.89
N LEU A 294 22.54 3.55 -18.68
CA LEU A 294 21.26 2.90 -18.95
C LEU A 294 21.37 1.82 -20.03
N ARG A 295 21.97 2.17 -21.17
CA ARG A 295 22.03 1.27 -22.34
C ARG A 295 22.89 0.03 -22.10
N ALA A 296 23.78 0.03 -21.11
CA ALA A 296 24.50 -1.16 -20.66
C ALA A 296 23.59 -2.20 -19.97
N SER A 297 22.29 -1.95 -19.87
CA SER A 297 21.33 -2.94 -19.34
C SER A 297 21.08 -4.06 -20.34
N ARG A 298 21.03 -5.30 -19.86
CA ARG A 298 20.65 -6.49 -20.66
C ARG A 298 19.27 -6.35 -21.34
N VAL A 299 18.42 -5.45 -20.85
CA VAL A 299 17.11 -5.16 -21.45
C VAL A 299 17.25 -4.72 -22.90
N PHE A 300 18.31 -4.02 -23.28
CA PHE A 300 18.56 -3.59 -24.66
C PHE A 300 19.15 -4.68 -25.57
N PHE A 301 19.73 -5.73 -25.02
CA PHE A 301 20.46 -6.74 -25.81
C PHE A 301 19.65 -8.01 -26.13
N GLY A 302 18.34 -8.03 -25.89
CA GLY A 302 17.46 -9.11 -26.38
C GLY A 302 17.65 -10.49 -25.71
N GLY A 303 18.42 -10.59 -24.64
CA GLY A 303 18.61 -11.84 -23.90
C GLY A 303 17.39 -12.18 -23.03
N VAL A 304 16.81 -13.36 -23.22
CA VAL A 304 15.82 -13.93 -22.27
C VAL A 304 16.57 -14.22 -20.98
N ASP A 305 16.29 -13.44 -19.93
CA ASP A 305 16.86 -13.66 -18.59
C ASP A 305 16.29 -14.96 -17.98
N GLN A 306 16.96 -16.09 -18.20
CA GLN A 306 16.66 -17.34 -17.49
C GLN A 306 17.30 -17.42 -16.08
N ASN A 307 18.00 -16.37 -15.58
CA ASN A 307 18.82 -16.46 -14.35
C ASN A 307 18.82 -15.22 -13.47
N GLU A 308 17.69 -14.51 -13.24
CA GLU A 308 17.62 -13.50 -12.17
C GLU A 308 17.01 -14.04 -10.86
N GLY A 309 16.78 -15.36 -10.75
CA GLY A 309 16.15 -15.99 -9.58
C GLY A 309 17.10 -16.55 -8.52
N ASN A 310 18.43 -16.45 -8.66
CA ASN A 310 19.32 -17.20 -7.75
C ASN A 310 20.65 -16.50 -7.43
N GLN A 311 20.62 -15.25 -6.91
CA GLN A 311 21.79 -14.64 -6.24
C GLN A 311 21.34 -13.67 -5.14
N ASN A 312 20.55 -14.15 -4.19
CA ASN A 312 20.45 -13.57 -2.85
C ASN A 312 20.32 -14.70 -1.83
N ASP A 313 21.36 -15.54 -1.73
CA ASP A 313 21.60 -16.40 -0.56
C ASP A 313 23.08 -16.77 -0.56
N THR A 314 23.90 -15.91 0.01
CA THR A 314 25.10 -16.21 0.84
C THR A 314 25.57 -14.93 1.49
#